data_d76203c680898ff47ffca4fc2c946b6d
#
_entry.id   d76203c680898ff47ffca4fc2c946b6d
#
_cell.length_a   1.000
_cell.length_b   1.000
_cell.length_c   1.000
_cell.angle_alpha   90.00
_cell.angle_beta   90.00
_cell.angle_gamma   90.00
#
_symmetry.space_group_name_H-M   'P 1'
#
loop_
_entity.id
_entity.type
_entity.pdbx_description
1 polymer ?
#
loop_
_entity_poly.entity_id
_entity_poly.type
_entity_poly.pdbx_seq_one_letter_code
_entity_poly.pdbx_strand_id
1 'polypeptide(L)' 'MTKNITLTPAEIQTLLTACMAAIAHYCVNDTEAEPYKAIIERLEELEVELNTHSKGDIDNE' A
#
# COMPACT_ATOMS: atom_id res chain seq x y z
N MET A 1 -3.07 -8.84 22.45
CA MET A 1 -3.48 -9.68 21.36
C MET A 1 -3.22 -9.03 20.01
N THR A 2 -2.65 -9.76 19.15
CA THR A 2 -2.24 -9.25 17.87
C THR A 2 -3.21 -9.66 16.77
N LYS A 3 -3.57 -8.70 15.96
CA LYS A 3 -4.37 -9.00 14.81
C LYS A 3 -3.57 -8.86 13.56
N ASN A 4 -3.64 -9.87 12.75
CA ASN A 4 -3.00 -9.80 11.44
C ASN A 4 -4.02 -9.33 10.44
N ILE A 5 -3.69 -8.22 9.81
CA ILE A 5 -4.55 -7.70 8.77
C ILE A 5 -3.97 -8.11 7.45
N THR A 6 -4.74 -8.87 6.72
CA THR A 6 -4.32 -9.34 5.41
C THR A 6 -5.09 -8.60 4.35
N LEU A 7 -4.37 -7.98 3.44
CA LEU A 7 -4.99 -7.25 2.35
C LEU A 7 -4.73 -7.96 1.04
N THR A 8 -5.73 -7.99 0.21
CA THR A 8 -5.54 -8.51 -1.14
C THR A 8 -4.87 -7.44 -2.00
N PRO A 9 -4.20 -7.83 -3.09
CA PRO A 9 -3.61 -6.83 -3.98
C PRO A 9 -4.63 -5.81 -4.47
N ALA A 10 -5.86 -6.23 -4.70
CA ALA A 10 -6.89 -5.29 -5.13
C ALA A 10 -7.19 -4.27 -4.05
N GLU A 11 -7.21 -4.71 -2.80
CA GLU A 11 -7.46 -3.78 -1.70
C GLU A 11 -6.31 -2.81 -1.54
N ILE A 12 -5.08 -3.29 -1.71
CA ILE A 12 -3.93 -2.42 -1.62
C ILE A 12 -4.00 -1.35 -2.71
N GLN A 13 -4.36 -1.73 -3.92
CA GLN A 13 -4.49 -0.77 -5.00
C GLN A 13 -5.57 0.27 -4.71
N THR A 14 -6.68 -0.18 -4.16
CA THR A 14 -7.75 0.73 -3.79
C THR A 14 -7.27 1.75 -2.76
N LEU A 15 -6.55 1.27 -1.76
CA LEU A 15 -6.04 2.16 -0.72
C LEU A 15 -5.00 3.12 -1.26
N LEU A 16 -4.13 2.64 -2.13
CA LEU A 16 -3.13 3.52 -2.75
C LEU A 16 -3.81 4.62 -3.54
N THR A 17 -4.81 4.26 -4.32
CA THR A 17 -5.55 5.25 -5.09
C THR A 17 -6.23 6.26 -4.18
N ALA A 18 -6.81 5.79 -3.08
CA ALA A 18 -7.47 6.68 -2.15
C ALA A 18 -6.48 7.65 -1.52
N CYS A 19 -5.30 7.16 -1.15
CA CYS A 19 -4.30 8.04 -0.56
C CYS A 19 -3.81 9.08 -1.56
N MET A 20 -3.60 8.67 -2.79
CA MET A 20 -3.18 9.60 -3.81
C MET A 20 -4.24 10.66 -4.09
N ALA A 21 -5.50 10.24 -4.11
CA ALA A 21 -6.59 11.17 -4.30
C ALA A 21 -6.67 12.15 -3.13
N ALA A 22 -6.45 11.65 -1.92
CA ALA A 22 -6.48 12.52 -0.75
C ALA A 22 -5.40 13.58 -0.83
N ILE A 23 -4.20 13.17 -1.25
CA ILE A 23 -3.12 14.14 -1.40
C ILE A 23 -3.49 15.18 -2.43
N ALA A 24 -4.05 14.75 -3.54
CA ALA A 24 -4.36 15.66 -4.63
C ALA A 24 -5.48 16.64 -4.27
N HIS A 25 -6.44 16.18 -3.46
CA HIS A 25 -7.64 16.97 -3.22
C HIS A 25 -7.68 17.66 -1.88
N TYR A 26 -6.97 17.16 -0.89
CA TYR A 26 -7.10 17.68 0.46
C TYR A 26 -5.81 18.25 1.02
N CYS A 27 -4.67 17.88 0.48
CA CYS A 27 -3.41 18.35 1.02
C CYS A 27 -2.94 19.59 0.27
N VAL A 28 -2.61 20.62 1.01
CA VAL A 28 -2.18 21.87 0.43
C VAL A 28 -0.67 21.93 0.30
N ASN A 29 0.02 21.24 1.19
CA ASN A 29 1.48 21.29 1.19
C ASN A 29 2.03 19.93 1.57
N ASP A 30 3.36 19.83 1.51
CA ASP A 30 4.01 18.56 1.78
C ASP A 30 3.81 18.08 3.20
N THR A 31 3.74 19.02 4.13
CA THR A 31 3.56 18.65 5.52
C THR A 31 2.25 17.90 5.72
N GLU A 32 1.20 18.37 5.08
CA GLU A 32 -0.09 17.70 5.19
C GLU A 32 -0.08 16.35 4.50
N ALA A 33 0.73 16.22 3.46
CA ALA A 33 0.80 14.96 2.73
C ALA A 33 1.67 13.91 3.39
N GLU A 34 2.47 14.29 4.38
CA GLU A 34 3.41 13.37 5.01
C GLU A 34 2.77 12.08 5.51
N PRO A 35 1.68 12.15 6.29
CA PRO A 35 1.08 10.90 6.77
C PRO A 35 0.59 10.02 5.62
N TYR A 36 0.08 10.64 4.57
CA TYR A 36 -0.40 9.86 3.44
C TYR A 36 0.76 9.22 2.69
N LYS A 37 1.87 9.94 2.56
CA LYS A 37 3.04 9.39 1.90
C LYS A 37 3.58 8.19 2.68
N ALA A 38 3.59 8.29 3.99
CA ALA A 38 4.05 7.19 4.81
C ALA A 38 3.18 5.96 4.61
N ILE A 39 1.89 6.16 4.55
CA ILE A 39 0.97 5.05 4.32
C ILE A 39 1.18 4.44 2.95
N ILE A 40 1.37 5.29 1.94
CA ILE A 40 1.62 4.81 0.59
C ILE A 40 2.85 3.93 0.56
N GLU A 41 3.91 4.36 1.22
CA GLU A 41 5.13 3.56 1.25
C GLU A 41 4.90 2.20 1.89
N ARG A 42 4.16 2.17 2.97
CA ARG A 42 3.88 0.91 3.63
C ARG A 42 3.03 0.00 2.75
N LEU A 43 2.07 0.56 2.06
CA LEU A 43 1.24 -0.23 1.17
C LEU A 43 2.04 -0.78 0.01
N GLU A 44 2.96 0.01 -0.51
CA GLU A 44 3.80 -0.46 -1.60
C GLU A 44 4.71 -1.58 -1.14
N GLU A 45 5.24 -1.47 0.05
CA GLU A 45 6.06 -2.55 0.60
C GLU A 45 5.25 -3.83 0.76
N LEU A 46 4.04 -3.69 1.23
CA LEU A 46 3.18 -4.85 1.39
C LEU A 46 2.87 -5.49 0.05
N GLU A 47 2.62 -4.67 -0.95
CA GLU A 47 2.35 -5.17 -2.29
C GLU A 47 3.54 -5.94 -2.83
N VAL A 48 4.74 -5.42 -2.61
CA VAL A 48 5.95 -6.09 -3.07
C VAL A 48 6.09 -7.44 -2.37
N GLU A 49 5.81 -7.48 -1.08
CA GLU A 49 5.89 -8.73 -0.35
C GLU A 49 4.93 -9.77 -0.90
N LEU A 50 3.72 -9.35 -1.19
CA LEU A 50 2.73 -10.27 -1.73
C LEU A 50 3.15 -10.77 -3.11
N ASN A 51 3.65 -9.88 -3.94
CA ASN A 51 4.09 -10.27 -5.26
C ASN A 51 5.29 -11.20 -5.20
N THR A 52 6.20 -10.92 -4.30
CA THR A 52 7.38 -11.75 -4.15
C THR A 52 6.99 -13.14 -3.71
N HIS A 53 6.01 -13.23 -2.81
CA HIS A 53 5.53 -14.51 -2.35
C HIS A 53 4.94 -15.31 -3.50
N SER A 54 4.11 -14.66 -4.28
CA SER A 54 3.49 -15.34 -5.41
C SER A 54 4.51 -15.78 -6.42
N LYS A 55 5.45 -14.91 -6.70
CA LYS A 55 6.48 -15.23 -7.67
C LYS A 55 7.33 -16.40 -7.22
N GLY A 56 7.63 -16.42 -5.95
CA GLY A 56 8.40 -17.51 -5.43
C GLY A 56 7.72 -18.85 -5.67
N ASP A 57 6.43 -18.87 -5.47
CA ASP A 57 5.68 -20.07 -5.70
C ASP A 57 5.73 -20.48 -7.15
N ILE A 58 5.58 -19.53 -8.03
CA ILE A 58 5.56 -19.84 -9.46
C ILE A 58 6.93 -20.28 -9.92
N ASP A 59 7.94 -19.62 -9.42
CA ASP A 59 9.29 -19.92 -9.84
C ASP A 59 9.71 -21.32 -9.50
N ASN A 60 9.08 -21.87 -8.54
CA ASN A 60 9.45 -23.19 -8.11
C ASN A 60 9.16 -24.26 -9.11
N GLU A 61 8.35 -23.95 -10.06
CA GLU A 61 8.07 -24.95 -11.02
C GLU A 61 9.16 -25.32 -11.87
#